data_08c06e5006af2fa9e092dab6fc616cf9
#
_entry.id   08c06e5006af2fa9e092dab6fc616cf9
#
_cell.length_a   1.000
_cell.length_b   1.000
_cell.length_c   1.000
_cell.angle_alpha   90.00
_cell.angle_beta   90.00
_cell.angle_gamma   90.00
#
_symmetry.space_group_name_H-M   'P 1'
#
loop_
_entity.id
_entity.type
_entity.pdbx_description
1 polymer ?
#
loop_
_entity_poly.entity_id
_entity_poly.type
_entity_poly.pdbx_seq_one_letter_code
_entity_poly.pdbx_strand_id
1 'polypeptide(L)'
;MKQYFSANWAMKFEGEEIPEFFSAGAPSTIEELNSLIDIKEVSQLSKDQLQNFPVREMAKFGWITANVKELREHADDYIKAFFEPLSGMQQSQLLFKRSFTTDGVIKKANPYAITAWAIRVLLKSNEVEDVGEYNEGIVDLNFMKAVARLSSENHGPLLARDFLKEHGILLIVERHLSKTYLDGVVFLNEQETPVIGMSIRYDRQDSFWFTLLHELAHVSKHIHSSADSFFDDLDNKDTKDLREIEADLLAKEALIPRSIWARSNARKQPTAKTIMELAEELDISPSIIVGRLRRELGDYSKFGNLLGEGTVRNQFQDVYWE
;
A
#
# COMPACT_ATOMS: atom_id res chain seq x y z
N MET A 1 -3.27 -19.69 25.50
CA MET A 1 -2.98 -20.16 24.13
C MET A 1 -2.36 -19.05 23.23
N LYS A 2 -2.18 -17.83 23.74
CA LYS A 2 -1.56 -16.68 23.00
C LYS A 2 -0.03 -16.58 23.05
N GLN A 3 0.65 -17.38 23.85
CA GLN A 3 2.11 -17.28 24.05
C GLN A 3 2.97 -18.26 23.21
N TYR A 4 2.35 -19.13 22.40
CA TYR A 4 3.09 -20.16 21.66
C TYR A 4 3.41 -19.82 20.20
N PHE A 5 2.86 -18.74 19.65
CA PHE A 5 3.07 -18.41 18.23
C PHE A 5 4.23 -17.46 17.94
N SER A 6 4.63 -16.59 18.87
CA SER A 6 5.69 -15.59 18.62
C SER A 6 7.11 -16.13 18.69
N ALA A 7 7.39 -17.08 19.58
CA ALA A 7 8.77 -17.57 19.82
C ALA A 7 9.24 -18.65 18.82
N ASN A 8 8.33 -19.42 18.20
CA ASN A 8 8.72 -20.53 17.31
C ASN A 8 8.85 -20.15 15.84
N TRP A 9 8.42 -18.96 15.44
CA TRP A 9 8.53 -18.50 14.05
C TRP A 9 9.90 -17.87 13.76
N ALA A 10 10.43 -17.07 14.67
CA ALA A 10 11.75 -16.46 14.53
C ALA A 10 12.88 -17.51 14.44
N MET A 11 12.79 -18.61 15.19
CA MET A 11 13.84 -19.66 15.19
C MET A 11 13.87 -20.56 13.94
N LYS A 12 12.89 -20.52 13.05
CA LYS A 12 12.88 -21.34 11.82
C LYS A 12 13.50 -20.68 10.61
N PHE A 13 13.93 -19.43 10.72
CA PHE A 13 14.55 -18.67 9.64
C PHE A 13 16.06 -18.44 9.80
N GLU A 14 16.69 -19.01 10.84
CA GLU A 14 18.15 -19.08 10.92
C GLU A 14 18.70 -19.93 9.77
N GLY A 15 19.16 -19.27 8.71
CA GLY A 15 19.83 -19.90 7.56
C GLY A 15 19.35 -19.49 6.18
N GLU A 16 18.27 -18.73 6.01
CA GLU A 16 18.01 -18.06 4.74
C GLU A 16 18.56 -16.63 4.85
N GLU A 17 19.60 -16.30 4.09
CA GLU A 17 20.05 -14.92 3.91
C GLU A 17 18.82 -14.09 3.49
N ILE A 18 18.44 -13.15 4.33
CA ILE A 18 17.45 -12.12 3.98
C ILE A 18 18.13 -11.36 2.84
N PRO A 19 17.59 -11.38 1.60
CA PRO A 19 18.21 -10.63 0.53
C PRO A 19 18.41 -9.18 0.99
N GLU A 20 19.57 -8.60 0.74
CA GLU A 20 19.94 -7.20 1.09
C GLU A 20 18.91 -6.14 0.62
N PHE A 21 17.96 -6.55 -0.19
CA PHE A 21 16.82 -5.77 -0.68
C PHE A 21 15.90 -5.25 0.44
N PHE A 22 15.94 -5.81 1.64
CA PHE A 22 15.09 -5.42 2.78
C PHE A 22 15.84 -4.64 3.87
N SER A 23 17.13 -4.39 3.72
CA SER A 23 17.96 -3.76 4.77
C SER A 23 18.26 -2.27 4.57
N ALA A 24 17.66 -1.59 3.61
CA ALA A 24 17.90 -0.17 3.39
C ALA A 24 17.01 0.69 4.29
N GLY A 25 17.61 1.20 5.30
CA GLY A 25 17.13 2.04 6.39
C GLY A 25 15.88 2.87 6.15
N ALA A 26 14.92 2.71 7.05
CA ALA A 26 13.80 3.62 7.24
C ALA A 26 14.25 5.09 7.30
N PRO A 27 13.39 6.05 6.93
CA PRO A 27 13.71 7.48 7.06
C PRO A 27 14.22 7.76 8.47
N SER A 28 15.24 8.58 8.56
CA SER A 28 16.02 8.80 9.78
C SER A 28 15.22 9.39 10.93
N THR A 29 13.98 9.80 10.74
CA THR A 29 13.09 10.17 11.82
C THR A 29 11.61 10.06 11.40
N ILE A 30 10.86 9.23 12.10
CA ILE A 30 9.39 9.26 12.11
C ILE A 30 8.91 10.65 12.57
N GLU A 31 9.67 11.33 13.42
CA GLU A 31 9.41 12.70 13.88
C GLU A 31 9.34 13.70 12.72
N GLU A 32 10.25 13.64 11.73
CA GLU A 32 10.16 14.50 10.54
C GLU A 32 8.93 14.21 9.68
N LEU A 33 8.47 12.97 9.64
CA LEU A 33 7.27 12.59 8.89
C LEU A 33 5.98 12.79 9.69
N ASN A 34 6.01 12.64 11.00
CA ASN A 34 4.89 12.96 11.88
C ASN A 34 4.68 14.47 11.99
N SER A 35 5.76 15.26 11.98
CA SER A 35 5.66 16.74 11.95
C SER A 35 5.02 17.28 10.66
N LEU A 36 5.08 16.54 9.57
CA LEU A 36 4.48 16.93 8.28
C LEU A 36 3.03 16.50 8.12
N ILE A 37 2.57 15.54 8.94
CA ILE A 37 1.21 14.98 8.87
C ILE A 37 0.27 15.65 9.88
N ASP A 38 0.77 16.51 10.72
CA ASP A 38 -0.12 17.30 11.60
C ASP A 38 -0.91 18.32 10.77
N ILE A 39 -2.10 17.87 10.34
CA ILE A 39 -3.02 18.68 9.51
C ILE A 39 -3.46 19.95 10.23
N LYS A 40 -3.48 19.94 11.57
CA LYS A 40 -3.73 21.15 12.35
C LYS A 40 -2.65 22.22 12.13
N GLU A 41 -1.45 21.80 11.75
CA GLU A 41 -0.35 22.71 11.46
C GLU A 41 -0.33 23.21 10.01
N VAL A 42 -1.14 22.67 9.07
CA VAL A 42 -1.16 23.19 7.69
C VAL A 42 -1.54 24.68 7.68
N SER A 43 -2.47 25.11 8.55
CA SER A 43 -2.80 26.52 8.74
C SER A 43 -1.65 27.34 9.34
N GLN A 44 -0.68 26.68 9.99
CA GLN A 44 0.49 27.29 10.64
C GLN A 44 1.75 27.18 9.76
N LEU A 45 1.72 26.40 8.65
CA LEU A 45 2.84 26.30 7.75
C LEU A 45 3.19 27.67 7.16
N SER A 46 4.47 28.00 7.18
CA SER A 46 4.98 29.21 6.54
C SER A 46 4.76 29.16 5.04
N LYS A 47 4.75 30.33 4.39
CA LYS A 47 4.63 30.40 2.93
C LYS A 47 5.70 29.58 2.21
N ASP A 48 6.91 29.55 2.73
CA ASP A 48 8.03 28.77 2.17
C ASP A 48 7.78 27.27 2.28
N GLN A 49 7.19 26.80 3.37
CA GLN A 49 6.82 25.39 3.53
C GLN A 49 5.68 24.99 2.58
N LEU A 50 4.68 25.85 2.42
CA LEU A 50 3.57 25.61 1.48
C LEU A 50 4.03 25.51 0.02
N GLN A 51 5.09 26.22 -0.36
CA GLN A 51 5.68 26.15 -1.70
C GLN A 51 6.37 24.80 -2.00
N ASN A 52 6.68 23.98 -1.00
CA ASN A 52 7.27 22.66 -1.18
C ASN A 52 6.26 21.59 -1.64
N PHE A 53 4.96 21.86 -1.54
CA PHE A 53 3.95 20.97 -2.08
C PHE A 53 4.00 20.95 -3.62
N PRO A 54 3.77 19.79 -4.27
CA PRO A 54 3.83 19.64 -5.72
C PRO A 54 2.56 20.18 -6.41
N VAL A 55 2.20 21.45 -6.16
CA VAL A 55 0.93 22.09 -6.55
C VAL A 55 0.64 21.95 -8.05
N ARG A 56 1.68 22.00 -8.89
CA ARG A 56 1.53 21.86 -10.35
C ARG A 56 1.12 20.45 -10.76
N GLU A 57 1.65 19.42 -10.10
CA GLU A 57 1.22 18.05 -10.35
C GLU A 57 -0.19 17.81 -9.82
N MET A 58 -0.51 18.34 -8.63
CA MET A 58 -1.85 18.27 -8.04
C MET A 58 -2.89 18.91 -8.98
N ALA A 59 -2.58 20.05 -9.56
CA ALA A 59 -3.45 20.69 -10.56
C ALA A 59 -3.52 19.88 -11.88
N LYS A 60 -2.38 19.35 -12.35
CA LYS A 60 -2.35 18.48 -13.53
C LYS A 60 -3.25 17.24 -13.35
N PHE A 61 -3.31 16.69 -12.16
CA PHE A 61 -4.12 15.50 -11.83
C PHE A 61 -5.57 15.86 -11.45
N GLY A 62 -5.94 17.14 -11.52
CA GLY A 62 -7.29 17.60 -11.19
C GLY A 62 -7.62 17.65 -9.69
N TRP A 63 -6.60 17.53 -8.81
CA TRP A 63 -6.82 17.64 -7.36
C TRP A 63 -7.05 19.09 -6.92
N ILE A 64 -6.54 20.03 -7.69
CA ILE A 64 -6.67 21.47 -7.51
C ILE A 64 -7.14 22.08 -8.83
N THR A 65 -8.19 22.88 -8.81
CA THR A 65 -8.68 23.60 -9.98
C THR A 65 -8.07 24.99 -10.03
N ALA A 66 -6.99 25.14 -10.79
CA ALA A 66 -6.29 26.40 -10.97
C ALA A 66 -5.55 26.47 -12.31
N ASN A 67 -5.40 27.65 -12.88
CA ASN A 67 -4.53 27.84 -14.02
C ASN A 67 -3.08 28.14 -13.61
N VAL A 68 -2.14 28.06 -14.57
CA VAL A 68 -0.69 28.21 -14.31
C VAL A 68 -0.33 29.56 -13.67
N LYS A 69 -1.03 30.63 -14.02
CA LYS A 69 -0.79 31.97 -13.47
C LYS A 69 -1.21 32.04 -12.00
N GLU A 70 -2.40 31.58 -11.70
CA GLU A 70 -2.94 31.49 -10.34
C GLU A 70 -2.05 30.64 -9.43
N LEU A 71 -1.56 29.48 -9.93
CA LEU A 71 -0.63 28.64 -9.17
C LEU A 71 0.70 29.31 -8.85
N ARG A 72 1.15 30.30 -9.65
CA ARG A 72 2.36 31.06 -9.36
C ARG A 72 2.15 32.12 -8.28
N GLU A 73 0.98 32.72 -8.26
CA GLU A 73 0.68 33.88 -7.41
C GLU A 73 0.05 33.45 -6.07
N HIS A 74 -0.72 32.35 -6.06
CA HIS A 74 -1.60 31.93 -4.96
C HIS A 74 -1.46 30.43 -4.60
N ALA A 75 -0.30 29.81 -4.79
CA ALA A 75 -0.09 28.38 -4.49
C ALA A 75 -0.45 28.02 -3.03
N ASP A 76 -0.13 28.93 -2.09
CA ASP A 76 -0.40 28.78 -0.68
C ASP A 76 -1.92 28.75 -0.36
N ASP A 77 -2.73 29.54 -1.05
CA ASP A 77 -4.18 29.57 -0.86
C ASP A 77 -4.81 28.26 -1.37
N TYR A 78 -4.34 27.74 -2.52
CA TYR A 78 -4.81 26.46 -3.06
C TYR A 78 -4.45 25.28 -2.18
N ILE A 79 -3.24 25.26 -1.58
CA ILE A 79 -2.84 24.22 -0.64
C ILE A 79 -3.70 24.28 0.62
N LYS A 80 -3.94 25.46 1.20
CA LYS A 80 -4.83 25.61 2.35
C LYS A 80 -6.25 25.11 2.05
N ALA A 81 -6.80 25.49 0.90
CA ALA A 81 -8.12 25.02 0.45
C ALA A 81 -8.17 23.50 0.26
N PHE A 82 -7.09 22.88 -0.24
CA PHE A 82 -7.00 21.42 -0.38
C PHE A 82 -7.04 20.68 0.96
N PHE A 83 -6.50 21.29 2.03
CA PHE A 83 -6.50 20.72 3.37
C PHE A 83 -7.71 21.13 4.21
N GLU A 84 -8.46 22.16 3.81
CA GLU A 84 -9.58 22.71 4.58
C GLU A 84 -10.62 21.66 5.01
N PRO A 85 -11.02 20.69 4.16
CA PRO A 85 -12.00 19.66 4.56
C PRO A 85 -11.57 18.84 5.78
N LEU A 86 -10.28 18.85 6.12
CA LEU A 86 -9.72 18.09 7.23
C LEU A 86 -9.53 18.93 8.51
N SER A 87 -9.87 20.21 8.49
CA SER A 87 -9.61 21.14 9.58
C SER A 87 -10.36 20.84 10.89
N GLY A 88 -11.38 19.98 10.83
CA GLY A 88 -12.17 19.51 11.98
C GLY A 88 -11.73 18.14 12.52
N MET A 89 -10.84 17.42 11.84
CA MET A 89 -10.47 16.05 12.19
C MET A 89 -9.57 15.98 13.43
N GLN A 90 -9.77 14.98 14.26
CA GLN A 90 -8.87 14.70 15.39
C GLN A 90 -7.60 14.03 14.88
N GLN A 91 -6.44 14.43 15.42
CA GLN A 91 -5.12 13.90 15.03
C GLN A 91 -4.98 12.39 15.19
N SER A 92 -5.67 11.81 16.19
CA SER A 92 -5.72 10.36 16.42
C SER A 92 -6.36 9.56 15.28
N GLN A 93 -7.13 10.21 14.41
CA GLN A 93 -7.81 9.59 13.27
C GLN A 93 -6.94 9.50 12.00
N LEU A 94 -5.76 10.13 12.00
CA LEU A 94 -4.88 10.22 10.84
C LEU A 94 -3.60 9.37 11.01
N LEU A 95 -3.74 8.17 11.54
CA LEU A 95 -2.63 7.24 11.71
C LEU A 95 -2.34 6.52 10.40
N PHE A 96 -1.35 7.04 9.65
CA PHE A 96 -0.90 6.41 8.41
C PHE A 96 0.14 5.34 8.67
N LYS A 97 -0.11 4.11 8.23
CA LYS A 97 0.93 3.09 8.02
C LYS A 97 1.37 3.11 6.57
N ARG A 98 2.65 2.96 6.34
CA ARG A 98 3.26 3.12 5.02
C ARG A 98 4.08 1.93 4.64
N SER A 99 3.88 1.45 3.44
CA SER A 99 4.74 0.49 2.78
C SER A 99 5.59 1.19 1.74
N PHE A 100 6.90 1.13 1.91
CA PHE A 100 7.86 1.65 0.95
C PHE A 100 8.58 0.49 0.28
N THR A 101 8.75 0.57 -1.03
CA THR A 101 9.75 -0.27 -1.70
C THR A 101 11.15 0.17 -1.27
N THR A 102 11.89 -0.76 -0.72
CA THR A 102 13.09 -0.58 0.10
C THR A 102 14.38 -0.45 -0.69
N ASP A 103 14.45 0.33 -1.73
CA ASP A 103 15.70 0.51 -2.45
C ASP A 103 16.33 1.87 -2.17
N GLY A 104 16.95 2.09 -1.02
CA GLY A 104 17.84 3.25 -0.79
C GLY A 104 17.28 4.63 -1.18
N VAL A 105 16.01 4.67 -1.60
CA VAL A 105 15.32 5.78 -2.25
C VAL A 105 14.73 6.75 -1.23
N ILE A 106 14.56 6.32 0.02
CA ILE A 106 13.91 7.10 1.09
C ILE A 106 14.60 8.45 1.31
N LYS A 107 15.94 8.51 1.14
CA LYS A 107 16.70 9.77 1.22
C LYS A 107 16.35 10.82 0.14
N LYS A 108 15.53 10.43 -0.87
CA LYS A 108 15.12 11.29 -1.99
C LYS A 108 13.62 11.54 -2.04
N ALA A 109 12.85 10.97 -1.12
CA ALA A 109 11.41 11.15 -1.07
C ALA A 109 11.06 12.58 -0.69
N ASN A 110 9.99 13.11 -1.28
CA ASN A 110 9.44 14.42 -0.92
C ASN A 110 8.30 14.21 0.09
N PRO A 111 8.50 14.59 1.37
CA PRO A 111 7.48 14.41 2.39
C PRO A 111 6.19 15.19 2.11
N TYR A 112 6.28 16.38 1.50
CA TYR A 112 5.10 17.15 1.10
C TYR A 112 4.28 16.44 0.02
N ALA A 113 4.93 15.76 -0.92
CA ALA A 113 4.24 14.97 -1.94
C ALA A 113 3.57 13.73 -1.32
N ILE A 114 4.21 13.07 -0.36
CA ILE A 114 3.65 11.94 0.37
C ILE A 114 2.41 12.39 1.15
N THR A 115 2.51 13.49 1.90
CA THR A 115 1.39 14.05 2.66
C THR A 115 0.22 14.43 1.74
N ALA A 116 0.47 15.14 0.64
CA ALA A 116 -0.58 15.52 -0.30
C ALA A 116 -1.28 14.29 -0.90
N TRP A 117 -0.50 13.25 -1.25
CA TRP A 117 -1.06 12.01 -1.79
C TRP A 117 -1.91 11.25 -0.76
N ALA A 118 -1.42 11.10 0.47
CA ALA A 118 -2.17 10.43 1.52
C ALA A 118 -3.47 11.16 1.87
N ILE A 119 -3.43 12.50 1.91
CA ILE A 119 -4.62 13.32 2.10
C ILE A 119 -5.60 13.17 0.94
N ARG A 120 -5.12 13.11 -0.31
CA ARG A 120 -6.01 12.86 -1.46
C ARG A 120 -6.73 11.52 -1.34
N VAL A 121 -6.02 10.46 -0.91
CA VAL A 121 -6.63 9.15 -0.64
C VAL A 121 -7.70 9.25 0.44
N LEU A 122 -7.43 9.97 1.54
CA LEU A 122 -8.38 10.19 2.62
C LEU A 122 -9.63 10.93 2.14
N LEU A 123 -9.46 12.03 1.41
CA LEU A 123 -10.59 12.80 0.86
C LEU A 123 -11.47 11.91 -0.04
N LYS A 124 -10.86 11.14 -0.94
CA LYS A 124 -11.60 10.19 -1.78
C LYS A 124 -12.30 9.10 -0.95
N SER A 125 -11.71 8.65 0.14
CA SER A 125 -12.34 7.62 0.98
C SER A 125 -13.61 8.13 1.67
N ASN A 126 -13.66 9.41 2.01
CA ASN A 126 -14.84 10.04 2.61
C ASN A 126 -15.98 10.28 1.60
N GLU A 127 -15.68 10.23 0.28
CA GLU A 127 -16.68 10.34 -0.79
C GLU A 127 -17.36 9.00 -1.14
N VAL A 128 -16.85 7.87 -0.61
CA VAL A 128 -17.40 6.54 -0.92
C VAL A 128 -18.65 6.28 -0.09
N GLU A 129 -19.77 6.06 -0.77
CA GLU A 129 -21.05 5.72 -0.17
C GLU A 129 -21.27 4.19 -0.14
N ASP A 130 -22.25 3.72 0.63
CA ASP A 130 -22.68 2.31 0.71
C ASP A 130 -21.54 1.34 1.07
N VAL A 131 -20.76 1.70 2.08
CA VAL A 131 -19.67 0.87 2.62
C VAL A 131 -20.27 -0.13 3.62
N GLY A 132 -19.87 -1.40 3.49
CA GLY A 132 -20.25 -2.44 4.44
C GLY A 132 -19.71 -2.17 5.85
N GLU A 133 -20.15 -2.95 6.82
CA GLU A 133 -19.67 -2.86 8.20
C GLU A 133 -18.33 -3.59 8.34
N TYR A 134 -17.31 -2.88 8.84
CA TYR A 134 -16.04 -3.50 9.16
C TYR A 134 -16.12 -4.24 10.50
N ASN A 135 -15.79 -5.52 10.47
CA ASN A 135 -15.69 -6.34 11.67
C ASN A 135 -14.22 -6.65 11.95
N GLU A 136 -13.69 -6.15 13.06
CA GLU A 136 -12.31 -6.42 13.47
C GLU A 136 -12.02 -7.93 13.51
N GLY A 137 -10.90 -8.34 12.91
CA GLY A 137 -10.52 -9.75 12.80
C GLY A 137 -11.10 -10.50 11.59
N ILE A 138 -11.95 -9.88 10.76
CA ILE A 138 -12.46 -10.51 9.54
C ILE A 138 -11.33 -10.81 8.55
N VAL A 139 -10.29 -9.98 8.52
CA VAL A 139 -9.13 -10.14 7.63
C VAL A 139 -8.20 -11.21 8.19
N ASP A 140 -8.60 -12.47 8.07
CA ASP A 140 -7.75 -13.63 8.34
C ASP A 140 -7.06 -14.13 7.07
N LEU A 141 -6.25 -15.17 7.17
CA LEU A 141 -5.55 -15.78 6.04
C LEU A 141 -6.53 -16.32 4.97
N ASN A 142 -7.71 -16.78 5.35
CA ASN A 142 -8.70 -17.29 4.38
C ASN A 142 -9.34 -16.15 3.62
N PHE A 143 -9.64 -15.04 4.29
CA PHE A 143 -10.10 -13.81 3.65
C PHE A 143 -9.06 -13.30 2.64
N MET A 144 -7.79 -13.22 3.04
CA MET A 144 -6.71 -12.79 2.15
C MET A 144 -6.55 -13.73 0.94
N LYS A 145 -6.71 -15.04 1.12
CA LYS A 145 -6.74 -16.01 0.01
C LYS A 145 -7.95 -15.82 -0.91
N ALA A 146 -9.11 -15.48 -0.36
CA ALA A 146 -10.29 -15.17 -1.18
C ALA A 146 -10.02 -13.95 -2.06
N VAL A 147 -9.43 -12.89 -1.50
CA VAL A 147 -8.99 -11.71 -2.28
C VAL A 147 -7.96 -12.10 -3.34
N ALA A 148 -6.96 -12.93 -3.00
CA ALA A 148 -5.93 -13.37 -3.94
C ALA A 148 -6.52 -14.11 -5.16
N ARG A 149 -7.57 -14.92 -4.97
CA ARG A 149 -8.24 -15.66 -6.06
C ARG A 149 -8.92 -14.74 -7.07
N LEU A 150 -9.37 -13.56 -6.66
CA LEU A 150 -9.93 -12.57 -7.60
C LEU A 150 -8.93 -12.18 -8.69
N SER A 151 -7.64 -12.49 -8.49
CA SER A 151 -6.59 -12.25 -9.49
C SER A 151 -6.73 -13.12 -10.75
N SER A 152 -7.44 -14.24 -10.68
CA SER A 152 -7.73 -15.09 -11.84
C SER A 152 -8.76 -14.47 -12.79
N GLU A 153 -9.55 -13.51 -12.30
CA GLU A 153 -10.61 -12.86 -13.04
C GLU A 153 -10.11 -11.70 -13.92
N ASN A 154 -10.79 -11.48 -15.07
CA ASN A 154 -10.40 -10.43 -16.03
C ASN A 154 -10.38 -9.02 -15.41
N HIS A 155 -11.33 -8.73 -14.50
CA HIS A 155 -11.46 -7.45 -13.80
C HIS A 155 -11.13 -7.60 -12.31
N GLY A 156 -10.20 -8.49 -11.99
CA GLY A 156 -9.83 -8.83 -10.62
C GLY A 156 -9.55 -7.62 -9.73
N PRO A 157 -8.78 -6.61 -10.15
CA PRO A 157 -8.56 -5.40 -9.34
C PRO A 157 -9.83 -4.64 -8.95
N LEU A 158 -10.82 -4.52 -9.85
CA LEU A 158 -12.11 -3.91 -9.53
C LEU A 158 -12.95 -4.81 -8.62
N LEU A 159 -12.97 -6.12 -8.90
CA LEU A 159 -13.66 -7.09 -8.05
C LEU A 159 -13.09 -7.09 -6.63
N ALA A 160 -11.77 -6.93 -6.49
CA ALA A 160 -11.15 -6.79 -5.17
C ALA A 160 -11.60 -5.51 -4.45
N ARG A 161 -11.70 -4.37 -5.17
CA ARG A 161 -12.24 -3.12 -4.62
C ARG A 161 -13.66 -3.30 -4.11
N ASP A 162 -14.52 -3.91 -4.92
CA ASP A 162 -15.93 -4.12 -4.57
C ASP A 162 -16.07 -5.12 -3.42
N PHE A 163 -15.35 -6.24 -3.46
CA PHE A 163 -15.31 -7.23 -2.39
C PHE A 163 -14.88 -6.63 -1.05
N LEU A 164 -13.81 -5.83 -1.04
CA LEU A 164 -13.33 -5.17 0.16
C LEU A 164 -14.35 -4.17 0.70
N LYS A 165 -14.98 -3.36 -0.18
CA LYS A 165 -16.03 -2.40 0.18
C LYS A 165 -17.22 -3.09 0.85
N GLU A 166 -17.67 -4.23 0.35
CA GLU A 166 -18.75 -5.03 0.96
C GLU A 166 -18.40 -5.49 2.38
N HIS A 167 -17.11 -5.65 2.68
CA HIS A 167 -16.61 -6.05 4.01
C HIS A 167 -16.12 -4.87 4.87
N GLY A 168 -16.49 -3.65 4.50
CA GLY A 168 -16.15 -2.46 5.28
C GLY A 168 -14.68 -2.04 5.17
N ILE A 169 -14.00 -2.36 4.08
CA ILE A 169 -12.62 -1.96 3.81
C ILE A 169 -12.59 -1.20 2.49
N LEU A 170 -12.04 0.00 2.48
CA LEU A 170 -11.96 0.83 1.28
C LEU A 170 -10.62 0.63 0.56
N LEU A 171 -10.68 0.29 -0.72
CA LEU A 171 -9.52 0.34 -1.62
C LEU A 171 -9.60 1.58 -2.49
N ILE A 172 -8.77 2.55 -2.20
CA ILE A 172 -8.66 3.81 -2.94
C ILE A 172 -7.41 3.78 -3.81
N VAL A 173 -7.61 3.90 -5.12
CA VAL A 173 -6.51 4.03 -6.06
C VAL A 173 -6.36 5.49 -6.45
N GLU A 174 -5.12 5.99 -6.35
CA GLU A 174 -4.80 7.35 -6.76
C GLU A 174 -3.38 7.43 -7.33
N ARG A 175 -3.20 8.19 -8.39
CA ARG A 175 -1.91 8.36 -9.06
C ARG A 175 -0.88 8.96 -8.09
N HIS A 176 0.32 8.39 -8.06
CA HIS A 176 1.42 8.90 -7.24
C HIS A 176 1.92 10.27 -7.76
N LEU A 177 2.32 11.13 -6.85
CA LEU A 177 3.07 12.34 -7.15
C LEU A 177 4.56 12.01 -7.31
N SER A 178 5.29 12.86 -8.03
CA SER A 178 6.74 12.72 -8.20
C SER A 178 7.44 12.66 -6.84
N LYS A 179 8.37 11.73 -6.70
CA LYS A 179 9.17 11.51 -5.47
C LYS A 179 8.37 11.06 -4.24
N THR A 180 7.19 10.49 -4.39
CA THR A 180 6.52 9.81 -3.28
C THR A 180 7.15 8.46 -2.99
N TYR A 181 7.55 7.71 -4.03
CA TYR A 181 8.08 6.34 -3.95
C TYR A 181 7.22 5.39 -3.10
N LEU A 182 5.98 5.71 -2.90
CA LEU A 182 5.02 4.98 -2.10
C LEU A 182 4.22 4.03 -3.01
N ASP A 183 4.08 2.77 -2.64
CA ASP A 183 3.27 1.80 -3.36
C ASP A 183 1.88 1.66 -2.73
N GLY A 184 1.81 1.67 -1.38
CA GLY A 184 0.56 1.62 -0.64
C GLY A 184 0.61 2.38 0.69
N VAL A 185 -0.55 2.52 1.32
CA VAL A 185 -0.74 3.10 2.65
C VAL A 185 -2.01 2.51 3.27
N VAL A 186 -2.00 2.30 4.58
CA VAL A 186 -3.20 1.91 5.32
C VAL A 186 -3.44 2.88 6.48
N PHE A 187 -4.70 3.26 6.69
CA PHE A 187 -5.14 4.09 7.82
C PHE A 187 -6.63 3.84 8.11
N LEU A 188 -7.12 4.37 9.23
CA LEU A 188 -8.55 4.47 9.51
C LEU A 188 -9.04 5.87 9.12
N ASN A 189 -10.19 5.94 8.44
CA ASN A 189 -10.86 7.22 8.18
C ASN A 189 -11.67 7.69 9.42
N GLU A 190 -12.44 8.78 9.28
CA GLU A 190 -13.25 9.34 10.36
C GLU A 190 -14.31 8.36 10.92
N GLN A 191 -14.77 7.44 10.10
CA GLN A 191 -15.75 6.43 10.46
C GLN A 191 -15.10 5.14 11.01
N GLU A 192 -13.81 5.19 11.35
CA GLU A 192 -13.02 4.02 11.76
C GLU A 192 -13.00 2.89 10.71
N THR A 193 -13.27 3.22 9.45
CA THR A 193 -13.21 2.30 8.32
C THR A 193 -11.75 2.15 7.86
N PRO A 194 -11.21 0.94 7.74
CA PRO A 194 -9.89 0.73 7.15
C PRO A 194 -9.85 1.18 5.69
N VAL A 195 -8.89 2.03 5.36
CA VAL A 195 -8.64 2.53 4.02
C VAL A 195 -7.28 2.05 3.55
N ILE A 196 -7.25 1.36 2.42
CA ILE A 196 -6.04 0.99 1.70
C ILE A 196 -5.89 1.95 0.51
N GLY A 197 -4.87 2.80 0.53
CA GLY A 197 -4.50 3.63 -0.60
C GLY A 197 -3.44 2.95 -1.45
N MET A 198 -3.61 2.87 -2.77
CA MET A 198 -2.62 2.28 -3.68
C MET A 198 -2.28 3.25 -4.80
N SER A 199 -0.98 3.40 -5.07
CA SER A 199 -0.49 4.32 -6.10
C SER A 199 -0.42 3.69 -7.50
N ILE A 200 -0.41 2.38 -7.59
CA ILE A 200 -0.17 1.58 -8.81
C ILE A 200 1.00 2.18 -9.61
N ARG A 201 2.11 2.45 -8.93
CA ARG A 201 3.31 3.02 -9.55
C ARG A 201 3.84 2.12 -10.66
N TYR A 202 3.74 0.82 -10.47
CA TYR A 202 4.01 -0.19 -11.48
C TYR A 202 2.67 -0.74 -12.00
N ASP A 203 2.38 -0.50 -13.28
CA ASP A 203 1.16 -1.00 -13.95
C ASP A 203 1.32 -2.47 -14.31
N ARG A 204 1.34 -3.35 -13.31
CA ARG A 204 1.53 -4.80 -13.44
C ARG A 204 0.68 -5.54 -12.41
N GLN A 205 0.12 -6.67 -12.84
CA GLN A 205 -0.73 -7.50 -11.98
C GLN A 205 0.00 -8.04 -10.75
N ASP A 206 1.23 -8.56 -10.92
CA ASP A 206 2.01 -9.10 -9.81
C ASP A 206 2.31 -8.05 -8.72
N SER A 207 2.59 -6.81 -9.13
CA SER A 207 2.84 -5.70 -8.22
C SER A 207 1.57 -5.29 -7.48
N PHE A 208 0.45 -5.16 -8.21
CA PHE A 208 -0.84 -4.81 -7.61
C PHE A 208 -1.26 -5.81 -6.54
N TRP A 209 -1.27 -7.10 -6.87
CA TRP A 209 -1.74 -8.13 -5.94
C TRP A 209 -0.84 -8.28 -4.72
N PHE A 210 0.47 -8.20 -4.92
CA PHE A 210 1.39 -8.25 -3.79
C PHE A 210 1.20 -7.06 -2.85
N THR A 211 1.13 -5.84 -3.38
CA THR A 211 0.91 -4.63 -2.57
C THR A 211 -0.44 -4.70 -1.85
N LEU A 212 -1.53 -5.07 -2.55
CA LEU A 212 -2.85 -5.18 -1.92
C LEU A 212 -2.85 -6.16 -0.74
N LEU A 213 -2.27 -7.35 -0.91
CA LEU A 213 -2.22 -8.36 0.16
C LEU A 213 -1.28 -7.94 1.30
N HIS A 214 -0.23 -7.19 1.01
CA HIS A 214 0.66 -6.60 2.00
C HIS A 214 -0.10 -5.57 2.87
N GLU A 215 -0.84 -4.65 2.23
CA GLU A 215 -1.67 -3.68 2.96
C GLU A 215 -2.80 -4.36 3.75
N LEU A 216 -3.41 -5.41 3.21
CA LEU A 216 -4.39 -6.22 3.95
C LEU A 216 -3.77 -6.93 5.17
N ALA A 217 -2.51 -7.33 5.10
CA ALA A 217 -1.82 -7.87 6.26
C ALA A 217 -1.65 -6.81 7.36
N HIS A 218 -1.41 -5.54 6.99
CA HIS A 218 -1.42 -4.43 7.94
C HIS A 218 -2.81 -4.21 8.55
N VAL A 219 -3.88 -4.27 7.76
CA VAL A 219 -5.26 -4.24 8.30
C VAL A 219 -5.47 -5.37 9.29
N SER A 220 -5.02 -6.60 8.96
CA SER A 220 -5.20 -7.80 9.80
C SER A 220 -4.49 -7.73 11.14
N LYS A 221 -3.30 -7.14 11.19
CA LYS A 221 -2.35 -7.29 12.31
C LYS A 221 -2.03 -5.99 13.05
N HIS A 222 -2.16 -4.88 12.38
CA HIS A 222 -1.55 -3.65 12.84
C HIS A 222 -2.53 -2.48 12.93
N ILE A 223 -3.78 -2.63 12.49
CA ILE A 223 -4.83 -1.63 12.66
C ILE A 223 -5.87 -2.17 13.64
N HIS A 224 -6.02 -1.49 14.76
CA HIS A 224 -7.02 -1.79 15.78
C HIS A 224 -7.85 -0.53 16.02
N SER A 225 -9.12 -0.70 16.40
CA SER A 225 -10.07 0.38 16.67
C SER A 225 -9.74 1.23 17.89
N SER A 226 -8.76 0.85 18.71
CA SER A 226 -8.32 1.63 19.86
C SER A 226 -6.98 2.34 19.58
N ALA A 227 -7.01 3.65 19.50
CA ALA A 227 -5.84 4.51 19.28
C ALA A 227 -4.74 4.37 20.33
N ASP A 228 -5.06 3.85 21.53
CA ASP A 228 -4.17 3.83 22.69
C ASP A 228 -3.02 2.81 22.62
N SER A 229 -3.15 1.76 21.80
CA SER A 229 -2.11 0.72 21.69
C SER A 229 -1.02 1.00 20.65
N PHE A 230 -1.10 2.13 19.96
CA PHE A 230 -0.35 2.39 18.73
C PHE A 230 0.89 3.26 18.92
N PHE A 231 0.85 4.17 19.90
CA PHE A 231 1.92 5.14 20.13
C PHE A 231 3.14 4.56 20.86
N ASP A 232 2.96 3.55 21.71
CA ASP A 232 4.05 3.01 22.53
C ASP A 232 5.12 2.24 21.75
N ASP A 233 4.81 1.80 20.49
CA ASP A 233 5.72 0.95 19.70
C ASP A 233 6.42 1.68 18.54
N LEU A 234 6.03 2.92 18.23
CA LEU A 234 6.55 3.63 17.04
C LEU A 234 8.00 4.12 17.21
N ASP A 235 8.49 4.25 18.43
CA ASP A 235 9.85 4.72 18.73
C ASP A 235 10.91 3.64 18.60
N ASN A 236 10.52 2.35 18.47
CA ASN A 236 11.46 1.24 18.37
C ASN A 236 11.64 0.79 16.90
N LYS A 237 12.82 1.03 16.33
CA LYS A 237 13.16 0.62 14.95
C LYS A 237 12.97 -0.87 14.70
N ASP A 238 13.29 -1.70 15.67
CA ASP A 238 13.24 -3.15 15.54
C ASP A 238 11.80 -3.67 15.41
N THR A 239 10.83 -3.04 16.08
CA THR A 239 9.42 -3.43 15.98
C THR A 239 8.80 -3.06 14.65
N LYS A 240 9.25 -1.97 14.03
CA LYS A 240 8.78 -1.51 12.72
C LYS A 240 9.21 -2.47 11.60
N ASP A 241 10.48 -2.89 11.62
CA ASP A 241 10.99 -3.87 10.66
C ASP A 241 10.29 -5.22 10.82
N LEU A 242 9.95 -5.64 12.04
CA LEU A 242 9.20 -6.87 12.30
C LEU A 242 7.77 -6.85 11.73
N ARG A 243 7.08 -5.71 11.79
CA ARG A 243 5.73 -5.56 11.21
C ARG A 243 5.73 -5.66 9.70
N GLU A 244 6.71 -5.05 9.04
CA GLU A 244 6.87 -5.15 7.59
C GLU A 244 7.20 -6.60 7.17
N ILE A 245 8.07 -7.28 7.92
CA ILE A 245 8.38 -8.70 7.70
C ILE A 245 7.11 -9.56 7.88
N GLU A 246 6.32 -9.31 8.92
CA GLU A 246 5.07 -10.04 9.17
C GLU A 246 4.06 -9.82 8.04
N ALA A 247 3.86 -8.58 7.59
CA ALA A 247 2.97 -8.24 6.48
C ALA A 247 3.42 -8.94 5.19
N ASP A 248 4.71 -8.89 4.90
CA ASP A 248 5.32 -9.57 3.76
C ASP A 248 5.12 -11.10 3.79
N LEU A 249 5.29 -11.71 4.95
CA LEU A 249 5.12 -13.15 5.12
C LEU A 249 3.65 -13.57 4.94
N LEU A 250 2.71 -12.80 5.50
CA LEU A 250 1.29 -13.05 5.35
C LEU A 250 0.84 -12.87 3.90
N ALA A 251 1.26 -11.80 3.22
CA ALA A 251 0.97 -11.58 1.81
C ALA A 251 1.49 -12.73 0.95
N LYS A 252 2.73 -13.16 1.15
CA LYS A 252 3.34 -14.30 0.43
C LYS A 252 2.60 -15.61 0.70
N GLU A 253 2.16 -15.85 1.94
CA GLU A 253 1.42 -17.07 2.31
C GLU A 253 0.00 -17.05 1.76
N ALA A 254 -0.66 -15.89 1.69
CA ALA A 254 -1.98 -15.75 1.09
C ALA A 254 -1.96 -15.94 -0.42
N LEU A 255 -0.97 -15.36 -1.11
CA LEU A 255 -0.82 -15.48 -2.57
C LEU A 255 -0.40 -16.89 -2.98
N ILE A 256 0.67 -17.42 -2.42
CA ILE A 256 1.21 -18.74 -2.75
C ILE A 256 1.70 -19.41 -1.46
N PRO A 257 0.96 -20.36 -0.88
CA PRO A 257 1.36 -21.02 0.34
C PRO A 257 2.75 -21.63 0.25
N ARG A 258 3.59 -21.40 1.27
CA ARG A 258 4.99 -21.87 1.31
C ARG A 258 5.11 -23.36 1.06
N SER A 259 4.21 -24.16 1.61
CA SER A 259 4.20 -25.62 1.46
C SER A 259 3.95 -26.05 0.01
N ILE A 260 3.12 -25.34 -0.73
CA ILE A 260 2.84 -25.58 -2.16
C ILE A 260 4.03 -25.09 -2.99
N TRP A 261 4.50 -23.86 -2.73
CA TRP A 261 5.64 -23.29 -3.45
C TRP A 261 6.89 -24.17 -3.40
N ALA A 262 7.27 -24.65 -2.21
CA ALA A 262 8.47 -25.46 -2.01
C ALA A 262 8.48 -26.76 -2.85
N ARG A 263 7.32 -27.35 -3.12
CA ARG A 263 7.19 -28.59 -3.90
C ARG A 263 6.81 -28.40 -5.36
N SER A 264 6.41 -27.19 -5.76
CA SER A 264 5.90 -26.91 -7.10
C SER A 264 6.94 -27.09 -8.20
N ASN A 265 6.48 -27.53 -9.36
CA ASN A 265 7.31 -27.59 -10.56
C ASN A 265 7.61 -26.20 -11.11
N ALA A 266 6.72 -25.23 -10.90
CA ALA A 266 6.97 -23.84 -11.27
C ALA A 266 8.24 -23.27 -10.63
N ARG A 267 8.53 -23.64 -9.36
CA ARG A 267 9.77 -23.25 -8.68
C ARG A 267 10.98 -24.04 -9.15
N LYS A 268 10.86 -25.37 -9.28
CA LYS A 268 12.00 -26.29 -9.57
C LYS A 268 12.46 -26.23 -11.02
N GLN A 269 11.51 -26.15 -11.95
CA GLN A 269 11.71 -26.14 -13.40
C GLN A 269 10.74 -25.14 -14.03
N PRO A 270 11.01 -23.82 -13.90
CA PRO A 270 10.10 -22.78 -14.36
C PRO A 270 9.96 -22.79 -15.89
N THR A 271 8.74 -23.06 -16.35
CA THR A 271 8.30 -22.96 -17.74
C THR A 271 6.92 -22.30 -17.76
N ALA A 272 6.51 -21.75 -18.92
CA ALA A 272 5.16 -21.21 -19.04
C ALA A 272 4.09 -22.23 -18.64
N LYS A 273 4.29 -23.50 -18.99
CA LYS A 273 3.37 -24.61 -18.65
C LYS A 273 3.28 -24.81 -17.14
N THR A 274 4.41 -24.95 -16.45
CA THR A 274 4.41 -25.21 -14.99
C THR A 274 3.91 -24.01 -14.19
N ILE A 275 4.08 -22.79 -14.70
CA ILE A 275 3.51 -21.56 -14.14
C ILE A 275 1.99 -21.59 -14.26
N MET A 276 1.46 -21.90 -15.45
CA MET A 276 0.01 -21.96 -15.67
C MET A 276 -0.65 -23.06 -14.85
N GLU A 277 -0.04 -24.26 -14.77
CA GLU A 277 -0.53 -25.36 -13.94
C GLU A 277 -0.63 -24.97 -12.45
N LEU A 278 0.36 -24.27 -11.91
CA LEU A 278 0.31 -23.80 -10.52
C LEU A 278 -0.71 -22.66 -10.33
N ALA A 279 -0.87 -21.79 -11.31
CA ALA A 279 -1.86 -20.73 -11.29
C ALA A 279 -3.29 -21.30 -11.24
N GLU A 280 -3.55 -22.32 -12.04
CA GLU A 280 -4.83 -23.05 -12.06
C GLU A 280 -5.06 -23.82 -10.74
N GLU A 281 -4.04 -24.50 -10.19
CA GLU A 281 -4.12 -25.20 -8.89
C GLU A 281 -4.51 -24.26 -7.75
N LEU A 282 -4.00 -23.02 -7.76
CA LEU A 282 -4.21 -22.03 -6.70
C LEU A 282 -5.38 -21.10 -6.98
N ASP A 283 -5.93 -21.12 -8.18
CA ASP A 283 -6.96 -20.19 -8.66
C ASP A 283 -6.50 -18.73 -8.54
N ILE A 284 -5.30 -18.43 -9.08
CA ILE A 284 -4.70 -17.09 -9.06
C ILE A 284 -4.11 -16.72 -10.42
N SER A 285 -3.85 -15.42 -10.64
CA SER A 285 -3.17 -14.97 -11.85
C SER A 285 -1.76 -15.57 -11.98
N PRO A 286 -1.37 -16.06 -13.18
CA PRO A 286 -0.01 -16.50 -13.46
C PRO A 286 1.05 -15.41 -13.17
N SER A 287 0.66 -14.12 -13.27
CA SER A 287 1.54 -12.98 -13.00
C SER A 287 2.11 -13.00 -11.58
N ILE A 288 1.33 -13.46 -10.59
CA ILE A 288 1.75 -13.57 -9.19
C ILE A 288 2.90 -14.58 -9.06
N ILE A 289 2.80 -15.73 -9.75
CA ILE A 289 3.84 -16.75 -9.75
C ILE A 289 5.09 -16.23 -10.44
N VAL A 290 4.93 -15.55 -11.57
CA VAL A 290 6.05 -14.92 -12.29
C VAL A 290 6.74 -13.86 -11.45
N GLY A 291 5.97 -13.00 -10.77
CA GLY A 291 6.52 -11.98 -9.88
C GLY A 291 7.37 -12.60 -8.77
N ARG A 292 6.89 -13.69 -8.15
CA ARG A 292 7.66 -14.45 -7.14
C ARG A 292 8.92 -15.09 -7.71
N LEU A 293 8.83 -15.74 -8.87
CA LEU A 293 9.98 -16.36 -9.55
C LEU A 293 11.05 -15.33 -9.88
N ARG A 294 10.68 -14.20 -10.46
CA ARG A 294 11.61 -13.12 -10.80
C ARG A 294 12.36 -12.59 -9.58
N ARG A 295 11.65 -12.41 -8.48
CA ARG A 295 12.24 -11.98 -7.21
C ARG A 295 13.22 -13.02 -6.65
N GLU A 296 12.83 -14.30 -6.60
CA GLU A 296 13.71 -15.37 -6.10
C GLU A 296 14.94 -15.63 -7.00
N LEU A 297 14.79 -15.46 -8.31
CA LEU A 297 15.89 -15.67 -9.27
C LEU A 297 16.77 -14.42 -9.47
N GLY A 298 16.33 -13.24 -9.04
CA GLY A 298 16.96 -11.96 -9.36
C GLY A 298 16.96 -11.64 -10.86
N ASP A 299 16.12 -12.30 -11.66
CA ASP A 299 16.09 -12.18 -13.12
C ASP A 299 14.71 -11.68 -13.59
N TYR A 300 14.63 -10.38 -13.84
CA TYR A 300 13.41 -9.69 -14.26
C TYR A 300 13.12 -9.76 -15.76
N SER A 301 13.96 -10.41 -16.56
CA SER A 301 13.74 -10.57 -18.00
C SER A 301 12.80 -11.73 -18.34
N LYS A 302 12.66 -12.71 -17.43
CA LYS A 302 11.91 -13.95 -17.69
C LYS A 302 10.40 -13.74 -17.63
N PHE A 303 9.68 -14.46 -18.49
CA PHE A 303 8.21 -14.58 -18.48
C PHE A 303 7.45 -13.25 -18.52
N GLY A 304 8.00 -12.21 -19.17
CA GLY A 304 7.39 -10.88 -19.24
C GLY A 304 5.97 -10.85 -19.79
N ASN A 305 5.68 -11.72 -20.76
CA ASN A 305 4.36 -11.89 -21.37
C ASN A 305 3.26 -12.40 -20.41
N LEU A 306 3.62 -12.92 -19.24
CA LEU A 306 2.68 -13.41 -18.23
C LEU A 306 2.47 -12.43 -17.05
N LEU A 307 3.07 -11.24 -17.10
CA LEU A 307 2.97 -10.25 -16.00
C LEU A 307 1.70 -9.41 -16.00
N GLY A 308 0.96 -9.39 -17.11
CA GLY A 308 -0.18 -8.49 -17.23
C GLY A 308 0.23 -7.02 -17.11
N GLU A 309 1.32 -6.63 -17.79
CA GLU A 309 1.80 -5.25 -17.83
C GLU A 309 0.80 -4.37 -18.60
N GLY A 310 0.53 -3.16 -18.08
CA GLY A 310 -0.43 -2.23 -18.67
C GLY A 310 -1.91 -2.61 -18.49
N THR A 311 -2.24 -3.56 -17.60
CA THR A 311 -3.61 -4.08 -17.49
C THR A 311 -4.32 -3.73 -16.17
N VAL A 312 -3.66 -3.01 -15.27
CA VAL A 312 -4.23 -2.64 -13.97
C VAL A 312 -4.82 -1.23 -14.01
N ARG A 313 -4.02 -0.23 -14.39
CA ARG A 313 -4.43 1.17 -14.38
C ARG A 313 -5.66 1.44 -15.23
N ASN A 314 -5.77 0.81 -16.39
CA ASN A 314 -6.90 0.98 -17.31
C ASN A 314 -8.25 0.51 -16.75
N GLN A 315 -8.25 -0.26 -15.65
CA GLN A 315 -9.47 -0.65 -14.97
C GLN A 315 -10.00 0.47 -14.04
N PHE A 316 -9.14 1.33 -13.51
CA PHE A 316 -9.51 2.43 -12.61
C PHE A 316 -9.71 3.72 -13.41
N GLN A 317 -10.91 3.85 -14.04
CA GLN A 317 -11.26 4.99 -14.89
C GLN A 317 -11.55 6.28 -14.10
N ASP A 318 -11.73 6.17 -12.80
CA ASP A 318 -11.91 7.27 -11.85
C ASP A 318 -10.57 7.94 -11.46
N VAL A 319 -9.45 7.47 -12.01
CA VAL A 319 -8.11 8.01 -11.78
C VAL A 319 -7.52 8.57 -13.07
N TYR A 320 -6.92 9.74 -12.98
CA TYR A 320 -6.21 10.36 -14.11
C TYR A 320 -4.80 9.75 -14.26
N TRP A 321 -4.55 9.04 -15.36
CA TRP A 321 -3.30 8.33 -15.61
C TRP A 321 -2.33 8.98 -16.61
N GLU A 322 -2.76 10.00 -17.36
CA GLU A 322 -1.96 10.67 -18.40
C GLU A 322 -0.90 11.66 -17.86
#